data_a1ef9acab5fddad0df11a57fd6213955
#
_entry.id   a1ef9acab5fddad0df11a57fd6213955
#
_cell.length_a   1.000
_cell.length_b   1.000
_cell.length_c   1.000
_cell.angle_alpha   90.00
_cell.angle_beta   90.00
_cell.angle_gamma   90.00
#
_symmetry.space_group_name_H-M   'P 1'
#
loop_
_entity.id
_entity.type
_entity.pdbx_description
1 polymer ?
#
loop_
_entity_poly.entity_id
_entity_poly.type
_entity_poly.pdbx_seq_one_letter_code
_entity_poly.pdbx_strand_id
1 'polypeptide(L)'
;MSKWVSRFVLIVLAVAASIASANPQPKLVLQITVDALRGDLPQRFSNVFGDGGFRYLMEQGIHYSAANYQHANTETIVGHASLATGTVPAAHGMVANVWFDRELDRLVYNIEDPDYHLLTVGADVDDKTEIDPTQRAARVDGRSPNNILSSTFSDEMAVHFAGRSKIFAVSVKDRGAVSLAGHAGKAFWFSKAGGEFVTSNYYYQQYPGWVNEWNARKPAAAYADKSWTLMHPQAKYLYGAADERDYETDFPGFGRTFPHAYGSIDDKYFTTRLTLSPAGDELTLDFAKTLLTSEQLGQDDVPDYLAISFSSTDYVGHLFGASSLETEDNMARLDRTLADMFSFIDKEVGLENTLIVL
;
A
#
# COMPACT_ATOMS: atom_id res chain seq x y z
N MET A 1 -13.84 27.71 -58.02
CA MET A 1 -14.04 26.42 -57.28
C MET A 1 -12.83 25.99 -56.47
N SER A 2 -11.58 26.41 -56.71
CA SER A 2 -10.38 25.88 -56.03
C SER A 2 -10.12 26.40 -54.59
N LYS A 3 -10.55 27.64 -54.28
CA LYS A 3 -10.28 28.22 -52.94
C LYS A 3 -11.20 27.71 -51.82
N TRP A 4 -12.35 27.16 -52.12
CA TRP A 4 -13.29 26.59 -51.15
C TRP A 4 -12.91 25.16 -50.78
N VAL A 5 -12.42 24.38 -51.74
CA VAL A 5 -11.96 23.00 -51.49
C VAL A 5 -10.71 22.98 -50.60
N SER A 6 -9.77 23.92 -50.83
CA SER A 6 -8.56 24.01 -49.97
C SER A 6 -8.86 24.41 -48.53
N ARG A 7 -9.88 25.26 -48.28
CA ARG A 7 -10.30 25.63 -46.93
C ARG A 7 -10.99 24.48 -46.18
N PHE A 8 -11.78 23.69 -46.91
CA PHE A 8 -12.47 22.52 -46.31
C PHE A 8 -11.47 21.41 -45.93
N VAL A 9 -10.49 21.15 -46.79
CA VAL A 9 -9.43 20.17 -46.52
C VAL A 9 -8.54 20.60 -45.33
N LEU A 10 -8.25 21.90 -45.19
CA LEU A 10 -7.49 22.43 -44.05
C LEU A 10 -8.26 22.33 -42.71
N ILE A 11 -9.58 22.56 -42.74
CA ILE A 11 -10.43 22.42 -41.54
C ILE A 11 -10.57 20.96 -41.14
N VAL A 12 -10.73 20.03 -42.08
CA VAL A 12 -10.79 18.59 -41.78
C VAL A 12 -9.46 18.06 -41.26
N LEU A 13 -8.32 18.52 -41.79
CA LEU A 13 -6.99 18.16 -41.26
C LEU A 13 -6.73 18.76 -39.87
N ALA A 14 -7.22 19.99 -39.60
CA ALA A 14 -7.08 20.61 -38.27
C ALA A 14 -7.95 19.89 -37.21
N VAL A 15 -9.17 19.46 -37.58
CA VAL A 15 -10.04 18.67 -36.68
C VAL A 15 -9.46 17.26 -36.47
N ALA A 16 -8.91 16.61 -37.52
CA ALA A 16 -8.24 15.32 -37.35
C ALA A 16 -6.97 15.42 -36.50
N ALA A 17 -6.19 16.51 -36.59
CA ALA A 17 -5.04 16.75 -35.74
C ALA A 17 -5.42 17.04 -34.28
N SER A 18 -6.59 17.65 -34.04
CA SER A 18 -7.11 17.90 -32.67
C SER A 18 -7.63 16.63 -32.00
N ILE A 19 -8.06 15.64 -32.76
CA ILE A 19 -8.50 14.33 -32.22
C ILE A 19 -7.29 13.44 -31.90
N ALA A 20 -6.17 13.66 -32.57
CA ALA A 20 -4.92 12.89 -32.34
C ALA A 20 -4.14 13.32 -31.09
N SER A 21 -4.62 14.32 -30.33
CA SER A 21 -3.94 14.87 -29.16
C SER A 21 -4.67 14.59 -27.83
N ALA A 22 -5.62 13.68 -27.81
CA ALA A 22 -6.09 13.14 -26.53
C ALA A 22 -4.99 12.18 -26.03
N ASN A 23 -4.36 12.48 -24.90
CA ASN A 23 -3.52 11.49 -24.24
C ASN A 23 -4.34 10.19 -24.09
N PRO A 24 -3.81 9.05 -24.53
CA PRO A 24 -4.55 7.80 -24.38
C PRO A 24 -4.89 7.62 -22.90
N GLN A 25 -6.12 7.20 -22.62
CA GLN A 25 -6.56 6.89 -21.28
C GLN A 25 -5.67 5.78 -20.72
N PRO A 26 -5.14 5.87 -19.48
CA PRO A 26 -4.33 4.82 -18.94
C PRO A 26 -5.12 3.51 -18.82
N LYS A 27 -4.48 2.39 -19.06
CA LYS A 27 -5.06 1.06 -18.85
C LYS A 27 -5.03 0.65 -17.38
N LEU A 28 -4.06 1.18 -16.64
CA LEU A 28 -3.89 0.92 -15.22
C LEU A 28 -3.67 2.24 -14.47
N VAL A 29 -4.41 2.45 -13.39
CA VAL A 29 -4.08 3.43 -12.36
C VAL A 29 -3.43 2.68 -11.21
N LEU A 30 -2.14 2.92 -10.98
CA LEU A 30 -1.36 2.37 -9.89
C LEU A 30 -1.21 3.42 -8.80
N GLN A 31 -1.96 3.28 -7.71
CA GLN A 31 -1.80 4.12 -6.53
C GLN A 31 -0.87 3.46 -5.54
N ILE A 32 0.19 4.16 -5.17
CA ILE A 32 1.14 3.73 -4.15
C ILE A 32 0.94 4.61 -2.93
N THR A 33 0.77 4.01 -1.77
CA THR A 33 0.76 4.71 -0.51
C THR A 33 1.87 4.15 0.36
N VAL A 34 2.73 5.00 0.91
CA VAL A 34 3.74 4.60 1.89
C VAL A 34 3.32 5.15 3.24
N ASP A 35 2.93 4.26 4.14
CA ASP A 35 2.42 4.61 5.46
C ASP A 35 3.50 5.33 6.29
N ALA A 36 3.15 6.46 6.90
CA ALA A 36 4.05 7.34 7.65
C ALA A 36 5.21 7.95 6.82
N LEU A 37 5.12 8.00 5.49
CA LEU A 37 6.12 8.67 4.66
C LEU A 37 6.08 10.18 4.90
N ARG A 38 7.06 10.68 5.61
CA ARG A 38 7.27 12.12 5.76
C ARG A 38 7.83 12.70 4.44
N GLY A 39 7.26 13.82 3.98
CA GLY A 39 7.53 14.37 2.64
C GLY A 39 8.99 14.73 2.34
N ASP A 40 9.86 14.89 3.36
CA ASP A 40 11.29 15.15 3.16
C ASP A 40 12.15 13.90 3.03
N LEU A 41 11.65 12.71 3.42
CA LEU A 41 12.45 11.48 3.46
C LEU A 41 12.98 11.04 2.09
N PRO A 42 12.23 11.12 0.98
CA PRO A 42 12.76 10.73 -0.33
C PRO A 42 13.97 11.56 -0.75
N GLN A 43 13.95 12.87 -0.49
CA GLN A 43 15.09 13.72 -0.78
C GLN A 43 16.22 13.51 0.22
N ARG A 44 15.90 13.37 1.50
CA ARG A 44 16.87 13.22 2.60
C ARG A 44 17.73 11.97 2.46
N PHE A 45 17.13 10.86 2.02
CA PHE A 45 17.81 9.56 1.88
C PHE A 45 18.23 9.24 0.43
N SER A 46 18.19 10.23 -0.47
CA SER A 46 18.48 10.03 -1.90
C SER A 46 19.88 9.47 -2.18
N ASN A 47 20.83 9.61 -1.24
CA ASN A 47 22.20 9.05 -1.37
C ASN A 47 22.24 7.52 -1.30
N VAL A 48 21.23 6.88 -0.70
CA VAL A 48 21.13 5.40 -0.61
C VAL A 48 20.21 4.80 -1.66
N PHE A 49 19.51 5.62 -2.45
CA PHE A 49 18.58 5.18 -3.50
C PHE A 49 19.29 4.82 -4.81
N GLY A 50 18.66 3.92 -5.55
CA GLY A 50 18.96 3.64 -6.96
C GLY A 50 18.26 4.60 -7.92
N ASP A 51 18.28 4.27 -9.21
CA ASP A 51 17.68 5.13 -10.25
C ASP A 51 16.22 4.77 -10.55
N GLY A 52 15.77 3.55 -10.19
CA GLY A 52 14.49 2.99 -10.66
C GLY A 52 13.29 3.18 -9.71
N GLY A 53 13.49 3.67 -8.47
CA GLY A 53 12.45 3.84 -7.46
C GLY A 53 12.00 5.29 -7.29
N PHE A 54 12.23 5.87 -6.11
CA PHE A 54 11.87 7.26 -5.82
C PHE A 54 12.49 8.26 -6.79
N ARG A 55 13.75 8.03 -7.19
CA ARG A 55 14.43 8.92 -8.15
C ARG A 55 13.70 8.91 -9.50
N TYR A 56 13.31 7.75 -10.00
CA TYR A 56 12.53 7.63 -11.24
C TYR A 56 11.24 8.48 -11.17
N LEU A 57 10.47 8.37 -10.08
CA LEU A 57 9.24 9.15 -9.90
C LEU A 57 9.52 10.67 -9.87
N MET A 58 10.57 11.10 -9.17
CA MET A 58 10.92 12.52 -9.06
C MET A 58 11.43 13.12 -10.38
N GLU A 59 12.11 12.35 -11.21
CA GLU A 59 12.71 12.81 -12.47
C GLU A 59 11.77 12.69 -13.67
N GLN A 60 10.90 11.67 -13.69
CA GLN A 60 9.98 11.41 -14.81
C GLN A 60 8.56 11.92 -14.54
N GLY A 61 8.21 12.18 -13.29
CA GLY A 61 6.87 12.60 -12.87
C GLY A 61 6.77 14.07 -12.47
N ILE A 62 5.62 14.41 -11.90
CA ILE A 62 5.36 15.72 -11.30
C ILE A 62 5.46 15.58 -9.78
N HIS A 63 6.40 16.28 -9.18
CA HIS A 63 6.60 16.30 -7.74
C HIS A 63 5.93 17.53 -7.12
N TYR A 64 4.90 17.31 -6.28
CA TYR A 64 4.22 18.35 -5.52
C TYR A 64 4.96 18.61 -4.20
N SER A 65 5.88 19.55 -4.19
CA SER A 65 6.74 19.83 -3.04
C SER A 65 6.03 20.49 -1.83
N ALA A 66 4.79 20.93 -2.00
CA ALA A 66 3.99 21.61 -0.97
C ALA A 66 2.60 20.97 -0.79
N ALA A 67 2.50 19.65 -0.99
CA ALA A 67 1.27 18.91 -0.69
C ALA A 67 1.15 18.70 0.83
N ASN A 68 0.06 19.22 1.43
CA ASN A 68 -0.17 19.15 2.86
C ASN A 68 -1.60 18.72 3.16
N TYR A 69 -1.78 17.89 4.18
CA TYR A 69 -3.11 17.62 4.72
C TYR A 69 -3.71 18.89 5.33
N GLN A 70 -5.03 19.02 5.19
CA GLN A 70 -5.79 20.14 5.78
C GLN A 70 -6.25 19.86 7.23
N HIS A 71 -5.85 18.73 7.79
CA HIS A 71 -6.20 18.27 9.13
C HIS A 71 -4.95 17.86 9.92
N ALA A 72 -5.05 17.88 11.26
CA ALA A 72 -3.91 17.65 12.13
C ALA A 72 -3.66 16.17 12.46
N ASN A 73 -4.73 15.37 12.62
CA ASN A 73 -4.57 13.93 12.89
C ASN A 73 -4.25 13.19 11.59
N THR A 74 -3.10 12.54 11.56
CA THR A 74 -2.58 11.79 10.39
C THR A 74 -2.31 10.33 10.71
N GLU A 75 -3.10 9.74 11.62
CA GLU A 75 -3.08 8.30 11.84
C GLU A 75 -3.37 7.54 10.54
N THR A 76 -2.98 6.28 10.48
CA THR A 76 -3.04 5.46 9.25
C THR A 76 -4.37 5.57 8.51
N ILE A 77 -5.51 5.27 9.19
CA ILE A 77 -6.82 5.28 8.52
C ILE A 77 -7.23 6.68 8.08
N VAL A 78 -6.88 7.70 8.87
CA VAL A 78 -7.22 9.10 8.58
C VAL A 78 -6.52 9.56 7.30
N GLY A 79 -5.22 9.26 7.20
CA GLY A 79 -4.42 9.56 6.00
C GLY A 79 -4.89 8.77 4.78
N HIS A 80 -5.02 7.46 4.90
CA HIS A 80 -5.46 6.60 3.80
C HIS A 80 -6.86 6.96 3.30
N ALA A 81 -7.83 7.19 4.20
CA ALA A 81 -9.17 7.61 3.82
C ALA A 81 -9.16 8.99 3.14
N SER A 82 -8.33 9.92 3.61
CA SER A 82 -8.18 11.23 2.96
C SER A 82 -7.60 11.10 1.54
N LEU A 83 -6.61 10.23 1.33
CA LEU A 83 -6.05 9.94 0.00
C LEU A 83 -7.07 9.24 -0.91
N ALA A 84 -7.82 8.27 -0.35
CA ALA A 84 -8.80 7.51 -1.11
C ALA A 84 -10.01 8.35 -1.53
N THR A 85 -10.45 9.29 -0.69
CA THR A 85 -11.70 10.06 -0.91
C THR A 85 -11.45 11.47 -1.45
N GLY A 86 -10.21 11.98 -1.39
CA GLY A 86 -9.89 13.35 -1.74
C GLY A 86 -10.53 14.40 -0.80
N THR A 87 -10.99 13.99 0.40
CA THR A 87 -11.66 14.88 1.35
C THR A 87 -11.07 14.79 2.75
N VAL A 88 -11.68 15.43 3.72
CA VAL A 88 -11.19 15.58 5.10
C VAL A 88 -11.94 14.69 6.09
N PRO A 89 -11.39 14.38 7.27
CA PRO A 89 -12.01 13.50 8.28
C PRO A 89 -13.45 13.86 8.63
N ALA A 90 -13.78 15.15 8.66
CA ALA A 90 -15.15 15.61 8.94
C ALA A 90 -16.17 15.19 7.87
N ALA A 91 -15.72 14.87 6.64
CA ALA A 91 -16.59 14.42 5.56
C ALA A 91 -16.56 12.89 5.39
N HIS A 92 -15.35 12.27 5.42
CA HIS A 92 -15.26 10.81 5.23
C HIS A 92 -15.46 10.02 6.52
N GLY A 93 -15.56 10.66 7.70
CA GLY A 93 -15.90 10.00 8.96
C GLY A 93 -14.75 9.30 9.69
N MET A 94 -13.62 9.08 9.04
CA MET A 94 -12.45 8.42 9.64
C MET A 94 -11.62 9.45 10.43
N VAL A 95 -11.84 9.51 11.74
CA VAL A 95 -11.25 10.53 12.62
C VAL A 95 -10.01 10.03 13.38
N ALA A 96 -9.88 8.72 13.57
CA ALA A 96 -8.78 8.05 14.25
C ALA A 96 -8.73 6.55 13.89
N ASN A 97 -7.63 5.85 14.23
CA ASN A 97 -7.56 4.39 14.10
C ASN A 97 -8.54 3.67 15.03
N VAL A 98 -8.87 4.28 16.15
CA VAL A 98 -9.90 3.84 17.10
C VAL A 98 -10.62 5.05 17.66
N TRP A 99 -11.90 4.91 17.96
CA TRP A 99 -12.68 5.94 18.67
C TRP A 99 -13.62 5.29 19.68
N PHE A 100 -14.12 6.11 20.63
CA PHE A 100 -15.13 5.66 21.57
C PHE A 100 -16.50 5.79 20.93
N ASP A 101 -17.18 4.67 20.73
CA ASP A 101 -18.55 4.62 20.26
C ASP A 101 -19.50 4.73 21.47
N ARG A 102 -20.35 5.76 21.45
CA ARG A 102 -21.25 6.07 22.58
C ARG A 102 -22.46 5.14 22.65
N GLU A 103 -22.86 4.56 21.52
CA GLU A 103 -23.98 3.63 21.46
C GLU A 103 -23.55 2.24 21.95
N LEU A 104 -22.34 1.83 21.55
CA LEU A 104 -21.73 0.56 21.95
C LEU A 104 -21.03 0.62 23.31
N ASP A 105 -20.83 1.83 23.88
CA ASP A 105 -20.12 2.09 25.14
C ASP A 105 -18.73 1.44 25.21
N ARG A 106 -17.98 1.49 24.09
CA ARG A 106 -16.63 0.93 23.98
C ARG A 106 -15.78 1.61 22.93
N LEU A 107 -14.48 1.30 22.94
CA LEU A 107 -13.61 1.58 21.79
C LEU A 107 -14.00 0.66 20.63
N VAL A 108 -14.03 1.24 19.43
CA VAL A 108 -14.25 0.52 18.18
C VAL A 108 -13.04 0.73 17.25
N TYR A 109 -12.69 -0.32 16.53
CA TYR A 109 -11.67 -0.26 15.49
C TYR A 109 -12.29 0.23 14.18
N ASN A 110 -11.60 1.11 13.49
CA ASN A 110 -12.14 1.92 12.38
C ASN A 110 -12.87 1.16 11.26
N ILE A 111 -12.44 -0.06 10.95
CA ILE A 111 -13.01 -0.90 9.88
C ILE A 111 -13.61 -2.21 10.41
N GLU A 112 -13.74 -2.38 11.75
CA GLU A 112 -14.44 -3.55 12.27
C GLU A 112 -15.91 -3.51 11.86
N ASP A 113 -16.45 -4.67 11.50
CA ASP A 113 -17.83 -4.80 11.06
C ASP A 113 -18.40 -6.17 11.48
N PRO A 114 -19.37 -6.20 12.41
CA PRO A 114 -19.92 -7.45 12.92
C PRO A 114 -20.79 -8.22 11.91
N ASP A 115 -21.17 -7.59 10.79
CA ASP A 115 -21.97 -8.25 9.76
C ASP A 115 -21.12 -9.14 8.85
N TYR A 116 -19.80 -9.06 8.97
CA TYR A 116 -18.84 -9.79 8.16
C TYR A 116 -17.87 -10.61 9.01
N HIS A 117 -17.07 -11.46 8.36
CA HIS A 117 -16.02 -12.26 8.98
C HIS A 117 -14.86 -12.50 7.99
N LEU A 118 -13.69 -12.86 8.50
CA LEU A 118 -12.57 -13.29 7.67
C LEU A 118 -12.88 -14.63 7.00
N LEU A 119 -12.40 -14.82 5.77
CA LEU A 119 -12.56 -16.11 5.08
C LEU A 119 -11.65 -17.20 5.67
N THR A 120 -10.55 -16.83 6.32
CA THR A 120 -9.65 -17.75 7.02
C THR A 120 -9.93 -17.71 8.52
N VAL A 121 -10.41 -18.82 9.06
CA VAL A 121 -10.66 -18.95 10.50
C VAL A 121 -9.34 -18.87 11.27
N GLY A 122 -9.29 -18.02 12.30
CA GLY A 122 -8.11 -17.84 13.15
C GLY A 122 -7.04 -16.91 12.56
N ALA A 123 -7.32 -16.25 11.45
CA ALA A 123 -6.42 -15.27 10.83
C ALA A 123 -6.58 -13.85 11.38
N ASP A 124 -7.45 -13.64 12.36
CA ASP A 124 -7.65 -12.36 13.03
C ASP A 124 -6.47 -12.02 13.96
N VAL A 125 -6.54 -10.85 14.54
CA VAL A 125 -5.55 -10.30 15.47
C VAL A 125 -5.32 -11.27 16.64
N ASP A 126 -4.07 -11.71 16.80
CA ASP A 126 -3.65 -12.44 18.00
C ASP A 126 -3.09 -11.44 19.03
N ASP A 127 -3.84 -11.17 20.08
CA ASP A 127 -3.48 -10.25 21.17
C ASP A 127 -2.10 -10.51 21.78
N LYS A 128 -1.57 -11.74 21.65
CA LYS A 128 -0.27 -12.12 22.20
C LYS A 128 0.90 -11.73 21.33
N THR A 129 0.66 -11.53 20.04
CA THR A 129 1.70 -11.23 19.04
C THR A 129 1.48 -9.91 18.33
N GLU A 130 0.27 -9.35 18.39
CA GLU A 130 -0.04 -8.05 17.80
C GLU A 130 0.62 -6.92 18.60
N ILE A 131 1.36 -6.09 17.88
CA ILE A 131 2.06 -4.93 18.46
C ILE A 131 1.29 -3.62 18.30
N ASP A 132 0.37 -3.55 17.33
CA ASP A 132 -0.46 -2.38 17.08
C ASP A 132 -1.64 -2.37 18.10
N PRO A 133 -1.62 -1.45 19.09
CA PRO A 133 -2.65 -1.41 20.11
C PRO A 133 -4.02 -1.05 19.52
N THR A 134 -4.06 -0.42 18.35
CA THR A 134 -5.31 -0.04 17.70
C THR A 134 -6.00 -1.25 17.07
N GLN A 135 -5.26 -2.17 16.47
CA GLN A 135 -5.82 -3.42 15.97
C GLN A 135 -6.38 -4.31 17.10
N ARG A 136 -5.74 -4.31 18.27
CA ARG A 136 -6.25 -5.03 19.45
C ARG A 136 -7.57 -4.48 20.00
N ALA A 137 -8.01 -3.29 19.60
CA ALA A 137 -9.30 -2.75 19.98
C ALA A 137 -10.47 -3.42 19.25
N ALA A 138 -10.25 -4.06 18.11
CA ALA A 138 -11.27 -4.81 17.38
C ALA A 138 -11.85 -5.93 18.24
N ARG A 139 -13.17 -6.12 18.19
CA ARG A 139 -13.90 -7.14 18.95
C ARG A 139 -14.48 -8.24 18.07
N VAL A 140 -14.44 -8.03 16.76
CA VAL A 140 -14.87 -8.98 15.74
C VAL A 140 -13.80 -9.08 14.66
N ASP A 141 -13.78 -10.19 13.95
CA ASP A 141 -12.82 -10.44 12.87
C ASP A 141 -13.27 -9.86 11.52
N GLY A 142 -14.55 -9.44 11.39
CA GLY A 142 -15.08 -8.83 10.19
C GLY A 142 -14.48 -7.46 9.90
N ARG A 143 -14.22 -7.21 8.61
CA ARG A 143 -13.66 -5.95 8.09
C ARG A 143 -14.44 -5.51 6.88
N SER A 144 -14.83 -4.22 6.84
CA SER A 144 -15.49 -3.59 5.71
C SER A 144 -15.18 -2.09 5.63
N PRO A 145 -15.47 -1.43 4.50
CA PRO A 145 -15.35 0.04 4.37
C PRO A 145 -16.58 0.79 4.88
N ASN A 146 -17.59 0.13 5.48
CA ASN A 146 -18.89 0.72 5.81
C ASN A 146 -18.84 1.98 6.68
N ASN A 147 -17.77 2.16 7.45
CA ASN A 147 -17.56 3.36 8.26
C ASN A 147 -16.97 4.54 7.45
N ILE A 148 -16.58 4.35 6.18
CA ILE A 148 -16.15 5.44 5.30
C ILE A 148 -17.39 6.08 4.69
N LEU A 149 -17.70 7.32 5.10
CA LEU A 149 -18.95 7.99 4.77
C LEU A 149 -18.97 8.73 3.41
N SER A 150 -17.82 8.76 2.72
CA SER A 150 -17.68 9.37 1.39
C SER A 150 -17.31 8.32 0.36
N SER A 151 -17.71 8.54 -0.91
CA SER A 151 -17.17 7.74 -2.01
C SER A 151 -15.66 7.90 -2.12
N THR A 152 -15.00 6.84 -2.54
CA THR A 152 -13.56 6.83 -2.82
C THR A 152 -13.30 6.99 -4.31
N PHE A 153 -12.05 7.29 -4.69
CA PHE A 153 -11.65 7.30 -6.10
C PHE A 153 -11.98 5.96 -6.79
N SER A 154 -11.78 4.85 -6.10
CA SER A 154 -12.13 3.51 -6.60
C SER A 154 -13.64 3.33 -6.81
N ASP A 155 -14.47 3.87 -5.92
CA ASP A 155 -15.93 3.85 -6.08
C ASP A 155 -16.36 4.69 -7.30
N GLU A 156 -15.78 5.87 -7.49
CA GLU A 156 -16.06 6.73 -8.64
C GLU A 156 -15.62 6.08 -9.96
N MET A 157 -14.48 5.36 -9.97
CA MET A 157 -14.09 4.56 -11.13
C MET A 157 -15.10 3.46 -11.42
N ALA A 158 -15.57 2.74 -10.42
CA ALA A 158 -16.58 1.69 -10.60
C ALA A 158 -17.87 2.26 -11.20
N VAL A 159 -18.31 3.41 -10.73
CA VAL A 159 -19.50 4.12 -11.29
C VAL A 159 -19.23 4.58 -12.72
N HIS A 160 -18.11 5.26 -12.96
CA HIS A 160 -17.77 5.83 -14.27
C HIS A 160 -17.71 4.76 -15.37
N PHE A 161 -17.09 3.62 -15.07
CA PHE A 161 -16.95 2.52 -16.02
C PHE A 161 -18.06 1.46 -15.89
N ALA A 162 -19.14 1.76 -15.16
CA ALA A 162 -20.31 0.88 -14.98
C ALA A 162 -19.93 -0.54 -14.48
N GLY A 163 -19.05 -0.60 -13.50
CA GLY A 163 -18.59 -1.84 -12.86
C GLY A 163 -17.63 -2.69 -13.72
N ARG A 164 -17.13 -2.18 -14.84
CA ARG A 164 -16.21 -2.93 -15.71
C ARG A 164 -14.75 -2.84 -15.28
N SER A 165 -14.37 -1.80 -14.53
CA SER A 165 -13.03 -1.67 -13.98
C SER A 165 -12.78 -2.74 -12.92
N LYS A 166 -11.63 -3.38 -12.97
CA LYS A 166 -11.13 -4.26 -11.93
C LYS A 166 -10.41 -3.41 -10.90
N ILE A 167 -10.85 -3.49 -9.64
CA ILE A 167 -10.44 -2.58 -8.58
C ILE A 167 -9.92 -3.40 -7.41
N PHE A 168 -8.63 -3.23 -7.07
CA PHE A 168 -7.98 -3.98 -6.01
C PHE A 168 -7.09 -3.10 -5.14
N ALA A 169 -7.00 -3.47 -3.85
CA ALA A 169 -6.05 -2.89 -2.92
C ALA A 169 -5.37 -3.96 -2.08
N VAL A 170 -4.07 -3.77 -1.84
CA VAL A 170 -3.23 -4.69 -1.07
C VAL A 170 -2.39 -3.91 -0.06
N SER A 171 -2.28 -4.42 1.16
CA SER A 171 -1.42 -3.85 2.21
C SER A 171 -1.04 -4.89 3.25
N VAL A 172 0.00 -4.64 4.01
CA VAL A 172 0.25 -5.38 5.27
C VAL A 172 -0.86 -5.09 6.28
N LYS A 173 -1.34 -3.83 6.35
CA LYS A 173 -2.40 -3.40 7.28
C LYS A 173 -3.78 -3.51 6.64
N ASP A 174 -4.72 -4.14 7.34
CA ASP A 174 -6.13 -4.26 6.92
C ASP A 174 -6.75 -2.91 6.53
N ARG A 175 -6.61 -1.89 7.40
CA ARG A 175 -7.17 -0.56 7.18
C ARG A 175 -6.58 0.16 5.96
N GLY A 176 -5.31 -0.10 5.65
CA GLY A 176 -4.68 0.42 4.43
C GLY A 176 -5.32 -0.15 3.16
N ALA A 177 -5.50 -1.46 3.11
CA ALA A 177 -6.15 -2.12 1.97
C ALA A 177 -7.64 -1.76 1.85
N VAL A 178 -8.38 -1.83 2.95
CA VAL A 178 -9.84 -1.59 2.97
C VAL A 178 -10.18 -0.17 2.52
N SER A 179 -9.46 0.86 3.03
CA SER A 179 -9.74 2.24 2.66
C SER A 179 -9.46 2.55 1.18
N LEU A 180 -8.38 1.98 0.62
CA LEU A 180 -8.01 2.21 -0.78
C LEU A 180 -8.89 1.42 -1.76
N ALA A 181 -9.38 0.23 -1.35
CA ALA A 181 -10.35 -0.53 -2.16
C ALA A 181 -11.71 0.16 -2.22
N GLY A 182 -12.07 0.93 -1.19
CA GLY A 182 -13.38 1.54 -1.09
C GLY A 182 -14.50 0.51 -0.99
N HIS A 183 -15.73 0.94 -1.33
CA HIS A 183 -16.93 0.11 -1.23
C HIS A 183 -17.10 -0.85 -2.42
N ALA A 184 -16.57 -0.48 -3.58
CA ALA A 184 -16.77 -1.23 -4.83
C ALA A 184 -15.59 -2.15 -5.20
N GLY A 185 -14.40 -1.94 -4.62
CA GLY A 185 -13.20 -2.71 -4.91
C GLY A 185 -13.08 -4.01 -4.13
N LYS A 186 -11.90 -4.60 -4.18
CA LYS A 186 -11.51 -5.82 -3.45
C LYS A 186 -10.23 -5.55 -2.66
N ALA A 187 -10.20 -5.94 -1.39
CA ALA A 187 -9.08 -5.71 -0.49
C ALA A 187 -8.47 -7.03 0.00
N PHE A 188 -7.13 -7.04 0.07
CA PHE A 188 -6.36 -8.11 0.70
C PHE A 188 -5.32 -7.52 1.65
N TRP A 189 -5.12 -8.16 2.80
CA TRP A 189 -4.14 -7.73 3.79
C TRP A 189 -3.44 -8.92 4.44
N PHE A 190 -2.24 -8.66 4.99
CA PHE A 190 -1.43 -9.72 5.58
C PHE A 190 -1.89 -10.05 7.01
N SER A 191 -2.25 -11.31 7.25
CA SER A 191 -2.49 -11.84 8.59
C SER A 191 -1.17 -12.23 9.26
N LYS A 192 -0.84 -11.58 10.35
CA LYS A 192 0.32 -11.96 11.18
C LYS A 192 0.10 -13.30 11.88
N ALA A 193 -1.15 -13.67 12.19
CA ALA A 193 -1.47 -14.95 12.81
C ALA A 193 -1.23 -16.13 11.85
N GLY A 194 -1.59 -15.99 10.57
CA GLY A 194 -1.46 -17.04 9.57
C GLY A 194 -0.19 -16.97 8.71
N GLY A 195 0.43 -15.80 8.61
CA GLY A 195 1.54 -15.58 7.66
C GLY A 195 1.10 -15.59 6.20
N GLU A 196 -0.15 -15.21 5.94
CA GLU A 196 -0.81 -15.27 4.64
C GLU A 196 -1.62 -14.00 4.34
N PHE A 197 -1.96 -13.76 3.07
CA PHE A 197 -2.90 -12.70 2.71
C PHE A 197 -4.34 -13.18 2.84
N VAL A 198 -5.15 -12.34 3.49
CA VAL A 198 -6.55 -12.65 3.81
C VAL A 198 -7.49 -11.56 3.33
N THR A 199 -8.77 -11.86 3.32
CA THR A 199 -9.87 -10.93 3.04
C THR A 199 -11.10 -11.30 3.87
N SER A 200 -12.11 -10.43 3.87
CA SER A 200 -13.39 -10.70 4.52
C SER A 200 -14.49 -11.10 3.51
N ASN A 201 -15.57 -11.67 4.02
CA ASN A 201 -16.73 -12.01 3.21
C ASN A 201 -17.54 -10.81 2.71
N TYR A 202 -17.14 -9.58 3.09
CA TYR A 202 -17.58 -8.36 2.40
C TYR A 202 -17.14 -8.37 0.94
N TYR A 203 -15.88 -8.78 0.68
CA TYR A 203 -15.26 -8.73 -0.64
C TYR A 203 -15.48 -10.00 -1.45
N TYR A 204 -15.46 -11.16 -0.80
CA TYR A 204 -15.56 -12.46 -1.46
C TYR A 204 -16.32 -13.48 -0.61
N GLN A 205 -17.10 -14.37 -1.23
CA GLN A 205 -17.70 -15.49 -0.53
C GLN A 205 -16.72 -16.66 -0.35
N GLN A 206 -15.70 -16.73 -1.19
CA GLN A 206 -14.59 -17.70 -1.14
C GLN A 206 -13.37 -17.11 -1.84
N TYR A 207 -12.18 -17.53 -1.43
CA TYR A 207 -10.96 -17.05 -2.08
C TYR A 207 -10.93 -17.41 -3.56
N PRO A 208 -10.44 -16.47 -4.44
CA PRO A 208 -9.98 -16.84 -5.78
C PRO A 208 -8.91 -17.92 -5.72
N GLY A 209 -8.88 -18.81 -6.72
CA GLY A 209 -7.94 -19.95 -6.74
C GLY A 209 -6.48 -19.52 -6.60
N TRP A 210 -6.08 -18.42 -7.27
CA TRP A 210 -4.72 -17.88 -7.21
C TRP A 210 -4.31 -17.41 -5.80
N VAL A 211 -5.26 -16.93 -4.97
CA VAL A 211 -4.99 -16.57 -3.56
C VAL A 211 -4.66 -17.81 -2.75
N ASN A 212 -5.47 -18.87 -2.91
CA ASN A 212 -5.19 -20.15 -2.26
C ASN A 212 -3.83 -20.73 -2.68
N GLU A 213 -3.47 -20.62 -3.97
CA GLU A 213 -2.19 -21.08 -4.50
C GLU A 213 -1.02 -20.25 -3.94
N TRP A 214 -1.18 -18.92 -3.83
CA TRP A 214 -0.17 -18.05 -3.25
C TRP A 214 0.05 -18.39 -1.77
N ASN A 215 -1.01 -18.47 -0.98
CA ASN A 215 -0.96 -18.80 0.45
C ASN A 215 -0.38 -20.20 0.68
N ALA A 216 -0.73 -21.17 -0.15
CA ALA A 216 -0.21 -22.56 -0.05
C ALA A 216 1.31 -22.64 -0.26
N ARG A 217 1.93 -21.71 -1.02
CA ARG A 217 3.39 -21.63 -1.21
C ARG A 217 4.12 -21.15 0.05
N LYS A 218 3.39 -20.55 1.02
CA LYS A 218 3.94 -19.99 2.27
C LYS A 218 5.16 -19.06 2.04
N PRO A 219 5.05 -17.98 1.26
CA PRO A 219 6.20 -17.15 0.90
C PRO A 219 6.92 -16.55 2.10
N ALA A 220 6.21 -16.29 3.21
CA ALA A 220 6.79 -15.84 4.47
C ALA A 220 7.88 -16.80 4.99
N ALA A 221 7.74 -18.12 4.76
CA ALA A 221 8.72 -19.12 5.18
C ALA A 221 10.10 -18.93 4.51
N ALA A 222 10.17 -18.22 3.38
CA ALA A 222 11.45 -17.92 2.73
C ALA A 222 12.39 -17.02 3.57
N TYR A 223 11.85 -16.37 4.58
CA TYR A 223 12.58 -15.50 5.51
C TYR A 223 13.03 -16.23 6.79
N ALA A 224 12.57 -17.46 7.02
CA ALA A 224 12.94 -18.23 8.22
C ALA A 224 14.47 -18.40 8.30
N ASP A 225 14.99 -18.25 9.52
CA ASP A 225 16.41 -18.33 9.86
C ASP A 225 17.33 -17.33 9.11
N LYS A 226 16.72 -16.30 8.51
CA LYS A 226 17.42 -15.17 7.89
C LYS A 226 17.36 -13.94 8.80
N SER A 227 18.08 -12.89 8.37
CA SER A 227 18.11 -11.61 9.08
C SER A 227 17.98 -10.46 8.09
N TRP A 228 17.39 -9.38 8.54
CA TRP A 228 17.51 -8.07 7.90
C TRP A 228 18.91 -7.53 8.19
N THR A 229 19.71 -7.40 7.15
CA THR A 229 21.07 -6.85 7.18
C THR A 229 21.12 -5.54 6.41
N LEU A 230 22.08 -4.68 6.65
CA LEU A 230 22.25 -3.45 5.88
C LEU A 230 22.41 -3.73 4.38
N MET A 231 21.71 -2.97 3.54
CA MET A 231 21.79 -3.08 2.09
C MET A 231 23.10 -2.48 1.54
N HIS A 232 23.64 -1.47 2.21
CA HIS A 232 24.87 -0.78 1.83
C HIS A 232 25.88 -0.82 2.98
N PRO A 233 27.18 -0.53 2.73
CA PRO A 233 28.15 -0.30 3.80
C PRO A 233 27.63 0.80 4.76
N GLN A 234 27.73 0.57 6.06
CA GLN A 234 27.18 1.44 7.11
C GLN A 234 27.60 2.91 6.98
N ALA A 235 28.83 3.17 6.52
CA ALA A 235 29.34 4.53 6.30
C ALA A 235 28.63 5.31 5.19
N LYS A 236 27.82 4.64 4.34
CA LYS A 236 27.01 5.29 3.30
C LYS A 236 25.76 5.95 3.86
N TYR A 237 25.27 5.48 5.00
CA TYR A 237 24.05 5.97 5.59
C TYR A 237 24.27 7.27 6.37
N LEU A 238 23.30 8.16 6.32
CA LEU A 238 23.28 9.41 7.08
C LEU A 238 23.34 9.14 8.61
N TYR A 239 22.63 8.09 9.05
CA TYR A 239 22.58 7.68 10.44
C TYR A 239 23.59 6.56 10.80
N GLY A 240 24.51 6.23 9.89
CA GLY A 240 25.47 5.16 10.07
C GLY A 240 26.49 5.31 11.21
N ALA A 241 26.56 6.48 11.86
CA ALA A 241 27.50 6.72 12.95
C ALA A 241 27.15 5.96 14.25
N ALA A 242 25.87 5.59 14.44
CA ALA A 242 25.43 4.83 15.62
C ALA A 242 24.20 3.99 15.24
N ASP A 243 24.32 2.70 15.47
CA ASP A 243 23.31 1.68 15.19
C ASP A 243 22.34 1.50 16.38
N GLU A 244 22.74 1.83 17.58
CA GLU A 244 21.90 1.76 18.79
C GLU A 244 21.56 3.16 19.31
N ARG A 245 20.28 3.38 19.61
CA ARG A 245 19.77 4.62 20.21
C ARG A 245 18.89 4.33 21.41
N ASP A 246 18.92 5.18 22.41
CA ASP A 246 18.16 5.02 23.65
C ASP A 246 16.63 5.04 23.45
N TYR A 247 16.15 5.66 22.38
CA TYR A 247 14.73 5.73 22.05
C TYR A 247 14.21 4.53 21.26
N GLU A 248 15.07 3.65 20.78
CA GLU A 248 14.69 2.47 20.03
C GLU A 248 14.11 1.40 20.94
N THR A 249 13.08 0.73 20.45
CA THR A 249 12.44 -0.37 21.17
C THR A 249 13.20 -1.66 20.97
N ASP A 250 13.59 -2.30 22.06
CA ASP A 250 14.15 -3.65 22.03
C ASP A 250 13.02 -4.68 21.85
N PHE A 251 12.71 -4.99 20.59
CA PHE A 251 11.68 -5.98 20.29
C PHE A 251 12.24 -7.41 20.45
N PRO A 252 11.49 -8.32 21.11
CA PRO A 252 11.98 -9.66 21.45
C PRO A 252 12.57 -10.42 20.26
N GLY A 253 13.87 -10.78 20.37
CA GLY A 253 14.62 -11.52 19.37
C GLY A 253 14.93 -10.75 18.08
N PHE A 254 14.57 -9.48 18.01
CA PHE A 254 14.87 -8.60 16.87
C PHE A 254 16.04 -7.66 17.23
N GLY A 255 16.04 -7.13 18.46
CA GLY A 255 17.08 -6.24 18.97
C GLY A 255 16.97 -4.82 18.44
N ARG A 256 17.98 -3.99 18.81
CA ARG A 256 18.10 -2.59 18.39
C ARG A 256 19.20 -2.36 17.36
N THR A 257 19.98 -3.39 17.03
CA THR A 257 21.15 -3.27 16.15
C THR A 257 21.12 -4.30 15.05
N PHE A 258 21.66 -3.95 13.91
CA PHE A 258 21.87 -4.90 12.81
C PHE A 258 22.86 -6.02 13.18
N PRO A 259 22.63 -7.26 12.71
CA PRO A 259 21.50 -7.71 11.93
C PRO A 259 20.25 -8.06 12.77
N HIS A 260 19.06 -7.76 12.27
CA HIS A 260 17.80 -8.10 12.92
C HIS A 260 17.31 -9.48 12.47
N ALA A 261 17.36 -10.47 13.36
CA ALA A 261 17.00 -11.85 13.04
C ALA A 261 15.48 -12.03 12.92
N TYR A 262 15.01 -12.66 11.84
CA TYR A 262 13.58 -13.00 11.72
C TYR A 262 13.16 -14.15 12.63
N GLY A 263 14.10 -15.05 12.97
CA GLY A 263 13.86 -16.26 13.75
C GLY A 263 13.40 -17.44 12.90
N SER A 264 13.08 -18.55 13.54
CA SER A 264 12.53 -19.72 12.86
C SER A 264 11.06 -19.51 12.53
N ILE A 265 10.52 -20.34 11.62
CA ILE A 265 9.11 -20.31 11.24
C ILE A 265 8.16 -20.57 12.42
N ASP A 266 8.63 -21.33 13.43
CA ASP A 266 7.86 -21.66 14.63
C ASP A 266 8.02 -20.62 15.74
N ASP A 267 8.82 -19.57 15.52
CA ASP A 267 8.99 -18.50 16.50
C ASP A 267 7.70 -17.69 16.63
N LYS A 268 7.26 -17.45 17.84
CA LYS A 268 6.05 -16.70 18.17
C LYS A 268 5.90 -15.37 17.43
N TYR A 269 7.01 -14.66 17.19
CA TYR A 269 7.03 -13.35 16.58
C TYR A 269 7.59 -13.36 15.15
N PHE A 270 7.73 -14.52 14.53
CA PHE A 270 8.30 -14.62 13.20
C PHE A 270 7.61 -13.71 12.19
N THR A 271 6.30 -13.88 12.00
CA THR A 271 5.49 -13.07 11.07
C THR A 271 5.41 -11.61 11.46
N THR A 272 5.37 -11.32 12.77
CA THR A 272 5.41 -9.94 13.28
C THR A 272 6.72 -9.27 12.88
N ARG A 273 7.88 -9.92 13.04
CA ARG A 273 9.19 -9.37 12.64
C ARG A 273 9.27 -9.11 11.13
N LEU A 274 8.60 -9.91 10.30
CA LEU A 274 8.52 -9.62 8.88
C LEU A 274 7.82 -8.28 8.61
N THR A 275 6.72 -8.01 9.29
CA THR A 275 5.99 -6.74 9.13
C THR A 275 6.74 -5.53 9.71
N LEU A 276 7.63 -5.75 10.69
CA LEU A 276 8.50 -4.74 11.30
C LEU A 276 9.78 -4.46 10.50
N SER A 277 9.84 -4.91 9.26
CA SER A 277 11.02 -4.88 8.41
C SER A 277 10.63 -4.72 6.95
N PRO A 278 11.58 -4.50 6.04
CA PRO A 278 11.31 -4.45 4.60
C PRO A 278 10.62 -5.71 4.04
N ALA A 279 10.72 -6.85 4.73
CA ALA A 279 10.10 -8.11 4.29
C ALA A 279 8.56 -7.99 4.15
N GLY A 280 7.91 -7.17 4.98
CA GLY A 280 6.47 -6.91 4.87
C GLY A 280 6.10 -6.27 3.53
N ASP A 281 6.86 -5.28 3.10
CA ASP A 281 6.65 -4.60 1.82
C ASP A 281 7.03 -5.50 0.62
N GLU A 282 8.10 -6.30 0.74
CA GLU A 282 8.51 -7.29 -0.27
C GLU A 282 7.42 -8.37 -0.47
N LEU A 283 6.81 -8.89 0.61
CA LEU A 283 5.68 -9.83 0.56
C LEU A 283 4.44 -9.18 -0.06
N THR A 284 4.16 -7.92 0.29
CA THR A 284 3.05 -7.16 -0.28
C THR A 284 3.20 -7.00 -1.79
N LEU A 285 4.41 -6.69 -2.26
CA LEU A 285 4.69 -6.59 -3.69
C LEU A 285 4.56 -7.95 -4.40
N ASP A 286 5.08 -9.04 -3.82
CA ASP A 286 4.98 -10.38 -4.43
C ASP A 286 3.52 -10.81 -4.60
N PHE A 287 2.68 -10.55 -3.58
CA PHE A 287 1.24 -10.79 -3.67
C PHE A 287 0.58 -9.90 -4.74
N ALA A 288 0.90 -8.60 -4.77
CA ALA A 288 0.35 -7.65 -5.74
C ALA A 288 0.73 -8.00 -7.20
N LYS A 289 1.95 -8.48 -7.45
CA LYS A 289 2.37 -8.99 -8.77
C LYS A 289 1.55 -10.20 -9.19
N THR A 290 1.33 -11.15 -8.28
CA THR A 290 0.49 -12.32 -8.54
C THR A 290 -0.96 -11.93 -8.83
N LEU A 291 -1.51 -10.98 -8.06
CA LEU A 291 -2.84 -10.42 -8.25
C LEU A 291 -2.96 -9.80 -9.65
N LEU A 292 -2.06 -8.88 -10.02
CA LEU A 292 -2.09 -8.17 -11.29
C LEU A 292 -2.13 -9.14 -12.48
N THR A 293 -1.29 -10.17 -12.43
CA THR A 293 -1.21 -11.16 -13.50
C THR A 293 -2.45 -12.07 -13.53
N SER A 294 -2.91 -12.54 -12.36
CA SER A 294 -4.04 -13.46 -12.25
C SER A 294 -5.37 -12.83 -12.63
N GLU A 295 -5.56 -11.57 -12.26
CA GLU A 295 -6.75 -10.78 -12.57
C GLU A 295 -6.64 -10.05 -13.92
N GLN A 296 -5.48 -10.15 -14.58
CA GLN A 296 -5.22 -9.52 -15.89
C GLN A 296 -5.48 -8.01 -15.86
N LEU A 297 -4.93 -7.29 -14.86
CA LEU A 297 -5.11 -5.84 -14.76
C LEU A 297 -4.39 -5.12 -15.90
N GLY A 298 -5.05 -4.11 -16.46
CA GLY A 298 -4.52 -3.29 -17.56
C GLY A 298 -4.44 -4.01 -18.91
N GLN A 299 -5.11 -5.17 -19.07
CA GLN A 299 -5.04 -5.98 -20.30
C GLN A 299 -6.15 -5.66 -21.31
N ASP A 300 -7.10 -4.80 -20.96
CA ASP A 300 -8.15 -4.36 -21.86
C ASP A 300 -8.20 -2.83 -22.00
N ASP A 301 -9.24 -2.29 -22.63
CA ASP A 301 -9.40 -0.85 -22.87
C ASP A 301 -10.15 -0.11 -21.74
N VAL A 302 -10.54 -0.82 -20.69
CA VAL A 302 -11.17 -0.23 -19.50
C VAL A 302 -10.09 -0.04 -18.43
N PRO A 303 -9.87 1.18 -17.94
CA PRO A 303 -8.91 1.40 -16.87
C PRO A 303 -9.20 0.57 -15.64
N ASP A 304 -8.19 -0.15 -15.17
CA ASP A 304 -8.21 -0.87 -13.91
C ASP A 304 -7.49 -0.06 -12.81
N TYR A 305 -7.73 -0.40 -11.56
CA TYR A 305 -7.11 0.26 -10.42
C TYR A 305 -6.45 -0.76 -9.50
N LEU A 306 -5.18 -0.54 -9.23
CA LEU A 306 -4.42 -1.27 -8.22
C LEU A 306 -3.84 -0.28 -7.21
N ALA A 307 -4.26 -0.39 -5.96
CA ALA A 307 -3.67 0.35 -4.86
C ALA A 307 -2.77 -0.58 -4.04
N ILE A 308 -1.55 -0.13 -3.75
CA ILE A 308 -0.61 -0.84 -2.88
C ILE A 308 -0.19 0.10 -1.76
N SER A 309 -0.47 -0.30 -0.50
CA SER A 309 0.01 0.43 0.66
C SER A 309 1.17 -0.32 1.30
N PHE A 310 2.38 0.25 1.17
CA PHE A 310 3.59 -0.21 1.84
C PHE A 310 3.61 0.32 3.27
N SER A 311 3.51 -0.56 4.25
CA SER A 311 3.31 -0.18 5.64
C SER A 311 4.50 -0.46 6.56
N SER A 312 5.57 -1.08 6.05
CA SER A 312 6.77 -1.35 6.86
C SER A 312 7.44 -0.06 7.35
N THR A 313 7.40 1.02 6.57
CA THR A 313 7.97 2.31 6.95
C THR A 313 7.37 2.85 8.25
N ASP A 314 6.05 2.70 8.45
CA ASP A 314 5.37 3.09 9.68
C ASP A 314 5.82 2.22 10.86
N TYR A 315 5.81 0.91 10.70
CA TYR A 315 6.22 -0.01 11.77
C TYR A 315 7.70 0.17 12.16
N VAL A 316 8.60 0.30 11.20
CA VAL A 316 10.03 0.59 11.44
C VAL A 316 10.19 1.92 12.16
N GLY A 317 9.46 2.95 11.72
CA GLY A 317 9.47 4.27 12.37
C GLY A 317 8.97 4.23 13.82
N HIS A 318 7.95 3.41 14.12
CA HIS A 318 7.47 3.21 15.50
C HIS A 318 8.47 2.48 16.38
N LEU A 319 9.22 1.52 15.82
CA LEU A 319 10.14 0.69 16.58
C LEU A 319 11.49 1.38 16.82
N PHE A 320 12.06 1.96 15.77
CA PHE A 320 13.42 2.49 15.75
C PHE A 320 13.48 4.03 15.67
N GLY A 321 12.34 4.68 15.39
CA GLY A 321 12.29 6.13 15.21
C GLY A 321 12.62 6.56 13.78
N ALA A 322 12.13 7.74 13.39
CA ALA A 322 12.28 8.27 12.03
C ALA A 322 13.73 8.74 11.68
N SER A 323 14.64 8.68 12.63
CA SER A 323 16.04 9.12 12.48
C SER A 323 17.01 8.02 12.92
N SER A 324 16.70 6.77 12.55
CA SER A 324 17.50 5.57 12.81
C SER A 324 18.15 5.04 11.54
N LEU A 325 19.14 4.18 11.72
CA LEU A 325 19.78 3.45 10.62
C LEU A 325 18.79 2.50 9.94
N GLU A 326 17.88 1.91 10.72
CA GLU A 326 16.82 1.01 10.26
C GLU A 326 15.82 1.75 9.35
N THR A 327 15.40 2.94 9.73
CA THR A 327 14.50 3.74 8.88
C THR A 327 15.18 4.10 7.56
N GLU A 328 16.44 4.45 7.56
CA GLU A 328 17.17 4.77 6.34
C GLU A 328 17.38 3.51 5.46
N ASP A 329 17.75 2.36 6.04
CA ASP A 329 17.89 1.11 5.28
C ASP A 329 16.53 0.59 4.75
N ASN A 330 15.47 0.72 5.55
CA ASN A 330 14.12 0.39 5.10
C ASN A 330 13.72 1.24 3.89
N MET A 331 13.99 2.53 3.91
CA MET A 331 13.71 3.41 2.76
C MET A 331 14.55 3.06 1.53
N ALA A 332 15.83 2.65 1.70
CA ALA A 332 16.66 2.17 0.60
C ALA A 332 16.12 0.86 -0.01
N ARG A 333 15.55 -0.01 0.82
CA ARG A 333 14.92 -1.27 0.37
C ARG A 333 13.56 -1.02 -0.28
N LEU A 334 12.77 -0.09 0.26
CA LEU A 334 11.53 0.33 -0.37
C LEU A 334 11.80 0.93 -1.76
N ASP A 335 12.83 1.75 -1.92
CA ASP A 335 13.26 2.26 -3.23
C ASP A 335 13.52 1.13 -4.23
N ARG A 336 14.22 0.06 -3.81
CA ARG A 336 14.45 -1.14 -4.63
C ARG A 336 13.15 -1.89 -4.92
N THR A 337 12.24 -1.98 -3.94
CA THR A 337 10.91 -2.60 -4.09
C THR A 337 10.07 -1.83 -5.12
N LEU A 338 10.12 -0.49 -5.09
CA LEU A 338 9.47 0.35 -6.11
C LEU A 338 10.08 0.14 -7.50
N ALA A 339 11.41 0.08 -7.60
CA ALA A 339 12.08 -0.17 -8.87
C ALA A 339 11.71 -1.54 -9.47
N ASP A 340 11.62 -2.58 -8.64
CA ASP A 340 11.16 -3.91 -9.06
C ASP A 340 9.67 -3.90 -9.49
N MET A 341 8.84 -3.15 -8.79
CA MET A 341 7.44 -2.96 -9.16
C MET A 341 7.31 -2.25 -10.51
N PHE A 342 8.03 -1.16 -10.73
CA PHE A 342 7.94 -0.41 -12.00
C PHE A 342 8.45 -1.24 -13.17
N SER A 343 9.55 -1.98 -12.99
CA SER A 343 10.05 -2.91 -14.02
C SER A 343 9.03 -4.01 -14.33
N PHE A 344 8.32 -4.52 -13.33
CA PHE A 344 7.27 -5.51 -13.52
C PHE A 344 6.06 -4.92 -14.27
N ILE A 345 5.58 -3.73 -13.86
CA ILE A 345 4.49 -3.03 -14.53
C ILE A 345 4.83 -2.71 -15.99
N ASP A 346 6.05 -2.26 -16.24
CA ASP A 346 6.52 -1.99 -17.60
C ASP A 346 6.41 -3.21 -18.51
N LYS A 347 6.79 -4.36 -17.99
CA LYS A 347 6.72 -5.63 -18.71
C LYS A 347 5.30 -6.12 -18.95
N GLU A 348 4.42 -6.01 -17.94
CA GLU A 348 3.09 -6.62 -18.00
C GLU A 348 2.02 -5.70 -18.61
N VAL A 349 2.12 -4.38 -18.44
CA VAL A 349 1.14 -3.38 -18.87
C VAL A 349 1.74 -2.31 -19.80
N GLY A 350 3.01 -1.95 -19.56
CA GLY A 350 3.69 -0.78 -20.13
C GLY A 350 3.56 0.44 -19.22
N LEU A 351 4.68 1.09 -18.93
CA LEU A 351 4.65 2.33 -18.12
C LEU A 351 3.92 3.46 -18.84
N GLU A 352 3.98 3.49 -20.18
CA GLU A 352 3.25 4.45 -21.01
C GLU A 352 1.71 4.29 -20.94
N ASN A 353 1.22 3.12 -20.50
CA ASN A 353 -0.19 2.81 -20.31
C ASN A 353 -0.62 2.91 -18.84
N THR A 354 0.28 3.31 -17.95
CA THR A 354 0.06 3.31 -16.51
C THR A 354 0.16 4.71 -15.93
N LEU A 355 -0.90 5.14 -15.24
CA LEU A 355 -0.83 6.33 -14.38
C LEU A 355 -0.35 5.91 -12.99
N ILE A 356 0.84 6.35 -12.59
CA ILE A 356 1.39 6.08 -11.27
C ILE A 356 1.17 7.31 -10.39
N VAL A 357 0.63 7.09 -9.19
CA VAL A 357 0.41 8.10 -8.14
C VAL A 357 1.04 7.59 -6.84
N LEU A 358 1.96 8.35 -6.24
CA LEU A 358 2.57 8.06 -4.94
C LEU A 358 2.37 9.25 -4.01
#